data_7dbfede6f36d76eb2a012c76bce51068
#
_entry.id   7dbfede6f36d76eb2a012c76bce51068
#
_cell.length_a   1.000
_cell.length_b   1.000
_cell.length_c   1.000
_cell.angle_alpha   90.00
_cell.angle_beta   90.00
_cell.angle_gamma   90.00
#
_symmetry.space_group_name_H-M   'P 1'
#
loop_
_entity.id
_entity.type
_entity.pdbx_description
1 polymer ?
#
loop_
_entity_poly.entity_id
_entity_poly.type
_entity_poly.pdbx_seq_one_letter_code
_entity_poly.pdbx_strand_id
1 'polypeptide(L)'
;MKKMVMMAIALMVSTMTFAGDSDALKAIMKSKDYAEAAQLLKQNLAQLADNAEKAKAYNHLVDLAMDKVTNETGTMAENQLAAQMGSDKVKAYDTLGLADGICNAIENAIECDKYDQLPDAKGKVKPKFAEKNAARVWAVRPNLVNIGQSEAQKGNDVGVLKYWGTFVDAGEAPFFAAQDHNAEKDYVGQVAFFAGRYAYQANEIDRANKYFEVAKRDPQQKADAVNFQLYAMRSNLKTREDSLAYVNQLKAMYEQEPENDVILDGLNAMYEGMKDKAAQTALLDNHLAKFPNSFTALANKGLMAVNDNNAEEGAKWLRKASEAKPDNAVVWTYLGACLSVLAANAADNATAQKQYDEAIAAFDKAKELDPTRELANWGYNRYQAYYGRYGADDPKTKQAEADMK
;
A
#
# COMPACT_ATOMS: atom_id res chain seq x y z
N MET A 1 66.33 -5.41 -14.39
CA MET A 1 66.25 -5.01 -12.99
C MET A 1 65.56 -3.67 -12.94
N LYS A 2 64.24 -3.61 -12.73
CA LYS A 2 63.47 -2.39 -12.57
C LYS A 2 63.08 -2.32 -11.08
N LYS A 3 63.61 -1.33 -10.38
CA LYS A 3 63.29 -1.06 -8.99
C LYS A 3 61.90 -0.39 -8.98
N MET A 4 60.93 -1.08 -8.36
CA MET A 4 59.66 -0.47 -7.95
C MET A 4 59.93 0.34 -6.68
N VAL A 5 59.72 1.63 -6.76
CA VAL A 5 59.66 2.51 -5.61
C VAL A 5 58.24 2.47 -5.11
N MET A 6 58.00 1.81 -3.98
CA MET A 6 56.75 1.93 -3.20
C MET A 6 56.81 3.26 -2.46
N MET A 7 56.00 4.21 -2.91
CA MET A 7 55.74 5.43 -2.14
C MET A 7 54.63 5.11 -1.10
N ALA A 8 55.05 4.86 0.14
CA ALA A 8 54.13 4.80 1.29
C ALA A 8 53.69 6.23 1.59
N ILE A 9 52.45 6.56 1.25
CA ILE A 9 51.77 7.76 1.74
C ILE A 9 51.36 7.44 3.18
N ALA A 10 52.17 7.86 4.16
CA ALA A 10 51.78 7.91 5.55
C ALA A 10 50.72 9.00 5.71
N LEU A 11 49.45 8.61 5.81
CA LEU A 11 48.41 9.48 6.36
C LEU A 11 48.77 9.76 7.81
N MET A 12 49.44 10.89 8.08
CA MET A 12 49.47 11.45 9.42
C MET A 12 48.04 11.89 9.79
N VAL A 13 47.31 11.04 10.47
CA VAL A 13 46.17 11.47 11.25
C VAL A 13 46.74 12.27 12.42
N SER A 14 46.87 13.58 12.26
CA SER A 14 47.11 14.48 13.35
C SER A 14 45.88 14.42 14.27
N THR A 15 45.99 13.67 15.38
CA THR A 15 45.04 13.77 16.48
C THR A 15 45.24 15.14 17.13
N MET A 16 44.62 16.17 16.52
CA MET A 16 44.43 17.43 17.23
C MET A 16 43.38 17.19 18.30
N THR A 17 43.82 17.05 19.53
CA THR A 17 42.96 17.13 20.72
C THR A 17 42.52 18.59 20.85
N PHE A 18 41.44 18.96 20.16
CA PHE A 18 40.79 20.24 20.39
C PHE A 18 40.17 20.23 21.82
N ALA A 19 40.63 21.13 22.67
CA ALA A 19 40.04 21.36 24.01
C ALA A 19 38.75 22.21 23.94
N GLY A 20 38.06 22.25 22.80
CA GLY A 20 36.78 23.00 22.58
C GLY A 20 36.14 22.66 21.26
N ASP A 21 34.93 23.19 21.06
CA ASP A 21 34.17 23.02 19.84
C ASP A 21 34.94 23.56 18.62
N SER A 22 34.85 22.85 17.48
CA SER A 22 35.43 23.31 16.20
C SER A 22 34.84 24.64 15.76
N ASP A 23 35.53 25.38 14.89
CA ASP A 23 35.01 26.64 14.38
C ASP A 23 33.79 26.41 13.48
N ALA A 24 33.72 25.27 12.79
CA ALA A 24 32.55 24.81 12.05
C ALA A 24 31.33 24.65 12.97
N LEU A 25 31.47 23.95 14.11
CA LEU A 25 30.39 23.81 15.07
C LEU A 25 29.98 25.16 15.68
N LYS A 26 30.93 26.00 16.07
CA LYS A 26 30.65 27.34 16.61
C LYS A 26 29.83 28.19 15.65
N ALA A 27 30.15 28.14 14.36
CA ALA A 27 29.41 28.87 13.32
C ALA A 27 27.95 28.39 13.24
N ILE A 28 27.72 27.06 13.23
CA ILE A 28 26.38 26.45 13.19
C ILE A 28 25.58 26.85 14.44
N MET A 29 26.17 26.67 15.62
CA MET A 29 25.50 26.94 16.92
C MET A 29 25.19 28.42 17.16
N LYS A 30 25.86 29.34 16.45
CA LYS A 30 25.61 30.78 16.55
C LYS A 30 24.36 31.19 15.79
N SER A 31 23.98 30.48 14.72
CA SER A 31 22.78 30.81 13.95
C SER A 31 21.52 30.60 14.79
N LYS A 32 20.58 31.53 14.66
CA LYS A 32 19.24 31.50 15.26
C LYS A 32 18.16 31.21 14.24
N ASP A 33 18.52 31.16 12.98
CA ASP A 33 17.65 30.83 11.87
C ASP A 33 17.87 29.36 11.45
N TYR A 34 16.79 28.60 11.33
CA TYR A 34 16.86 27.19 10.96
C TYR A 34 17.50 26.97 9.57
N ALA A 35 17.08 27.76 8.57
CA ALA A 35 17.57 27.58 7.21
C ALA A 35 19.07 27.90 7.08
N GLU A 36 19.50 28.97 7.76
CA GLU A 36 20.93 29.31 7.84
C GLU A 36 21.74 28.22 8.54
N ALA A 37 21.28 27.75 9.72
CA ALA A 37 21.95 26.69 10.47
C ALA A 37 22.04 25.38 9.69
N ALA A 38 20.96 24.99 8.99
CA ALA A 38 20.91 23.79 8.16
C ALA A 38 21.87 23.91 6.96
N GLN A 39 21.93 25.07 6.32
CA GLN A 39 22.88 25.32 5.24
C GLN A 39 24.34 25.26 5.74
N LEU A 40 24.63 25.89 6.87
CA LEU A 40 25.96 25.82 7.50
C LEU A 40 26.35 24.40 7.84
N LEU A 41 25.42 23.60 8.43
CA LEU A 41 25.68 22.20 8.74
C LEU A 41 25.97 21.39 7.47
N LYS A 42 25.15 21.55 6.42
CA LYS A 42 25.35 20.86 5.14
C LYS A 42 26.71 21.15 4.52
N GLN A 43 27.17 22.41 4.58
CA GLN A 43 28.46 22.83 4.02
C GLN A 43 29.66 22.37 4.85
N ASN A 44 29.50 22.24 6.17
CA ASN A 44 30.60 22.01 7.08
C ASN A 44 30.57 20.66 7.81
N LEU A 45 29.64 19.73 7.43
CA LEU A 45 29.48 18.44 8.11
C LEU A 45 30.78 17.63 8.17
N ALA A 46 31.60 17.68 7.12
CA ALA A 46 32.89 16.98 7.07
C ALA A 46 34.01 17.69 7.88
N GLN A 47 33.79 18.93 8.30
CA GLN A 47 34.74 19.74 9.08
C GLN A 47 34.47 19.65 10.58
N LEU A 48 33.34 19.02 10.99
CA LEU A 48 33.06 18.76 12.39
C LEU A 48 34.05 17.71 12.93
N ALA A 49 34.57 17.96 14.12
CA ALA A 49 35.72 17.24 14.65
C ALA A 49 35.44 15.74 14.89
N ASP A 50 34.24 15.39 15.35
CA ASP A 50 33.86 14.03 15.66
C ASP A 50 32.33 13.81 15.61
N ASN A 51 31.87 12.59 15.95
CA ASN A 51 30.47 12.25 16.01
C ASN A 51 29.68 13.04 17.05
N ALA A 52 30.32 13.40 18.17
CA ALA A 52 29.66 14.19 19.22
C ALA A 52 29.36 15.63 18.72
N GLU A 53 30.26 16.24 17.95
CA GLU A 53 29.99 17.52 17.32
C GLU A 53 28.87 17.44 16.27
N LYS A 54 28.86 16.37 15.48
CA LYS A 54 27.77 16.14 14.50
C LYS A 54 26.43 15.99 15.20
N ALA A 55 26.34 15.16 16.24
CA ALA A 55 25.14 15.02 17.04
C ALA A 55 24.70 16.37 17.65
N LYS A 56 25.62 17.16 18.17
CA LYS A 56 25.35 18.48 18.73
C LYS A 56 24.82 19.47 17.70
N ALA A 57 25.39 19.45 16.48
CA ALA A 57 24.93 20.29 15.39
C ALA A 57 23.51 19.91 14.92
N TYR A 58 23.21 18.63 14.74
CA TYR A 58 21.87 18.17 14.41
C TYR A 58 20.87 18.46 15.54
N ASN A 59 21.27 18.28 16.82
CA ASN A 59 20.41 18.67 17.94
C ASN A 59 20.08 20.17 17.93
N HIS A 60 21.01 21.02 17.53
CA HIS A 60 20.74 22.46 17.40
C HIS A 60 19.65 22.73 16.35
N LEU A 61 19.66 22.00 15.22
CA LEU A 61 18.60 22.09 14.22
C LEU A 61 17.26 21.60 14.78
N VAL A 62 17.25 20.53 15.59
CA VAL A 62 16.03 20.10 16.31
C VAL A 62 15.53 21.22 17.23
N ASP A 63 16.40 21.89 17.98
CA ASP A 63 16.02 22.96 18.87
C ASP A 63 15.39 24.14 18.10
N LEU A 64 16.00 24.60 17.01
CA LEU A 64 15.47 25.67 16.16
C LEU A 64 14.13 25.31 15.51
N ALA A 65 13.99 24.08 15.03
CA ALA A 65 12.72 23.60 14.47
C ALA A 65 11.63 23.53 15.54
N MET A 66 11.95 23.04 16.74
CA MET A 66 11.01 22.96 17.87
C MET A 66 10.66 24.33 18.44
N ASP A 67 11.51 25.34 18.36
CA ASP A 67 11.18 26.72 18.72
C ASP A 67 10.06 27.27 17.81
N LYS A 68 10.15 27.03 16.49
CA LYS A 68 9.05 27.38 15.55
C LYS A 68 7.78 26.63 15.91
N VAL A 69 7.84 25.33 16.13
CA VAL A 69 6.70 24.49 16.50
C VAL A 69 6.04 24.99 17.78
N THR A 70 6.83 25.31 18.81
CA THR A 70 6.32 25.79 20.11
C THR A 70 5.61 27.12 19.96
N ASN A 71 6.15 28.04 19.19
CA ASN A 71 5.53 29.34 18.95
C ASN A 71 4.17 29.22 18.26
N GLU A 72 4.09 28.40 17.21
CA GLU A 72 2.84 28.23 16.46
C GLU A 72 1.78 27.44 17.26
N THR A 73 2.17 26.38 17.95
CA THR A 73 1.24 25.62 18.82
C THR A 73 0.79 26.43 20.01
N GLY A 74 1.61 27.31 20.54
CA GLY A 74 1.22 28.29 21.57
C GLY A 74 0.12 29.22 21.07
N THR A 75 0.28 29.78 19.87
CA THR A 75 -0.72 30.61 19.23
C THR A 75 -2.04 29.84 18.98
N MET A 76 -1.97 28.59 18.57
CA MET A 76 -3.16 27.72 18.41
C MET A 76 -3.89 27.55 19.76
N ALA A 77 -3.15 27.25 20.83
CA ALA A 77 -3.74 27.09 22.17
C ALA A 77 -4.40 28.38 22.69
N GLU A 78 -3.78 29.54 22.46
CA GLU A 78 -4.36 30.83 22.79
C GLU A 78 -5.68 31.11 22.02
N ASN A 79 -5.70 30.77 20.73
CA ASN A 79 -6.89 30.88 19.89
C ASN A 79 -8.02 29.97 20.37
N GLN A 80 -7.70 28.75 20.76
CA GLN A 80 -8.68 27.80 21.29
C GLN A 80 -9.27 28.28 22.62
N LEU A 81 -8.42 28.80 23.50
CA LEU A 81 -8.89 29.38 24.77
C LEU A 81 -9.76 30.61 24.54
N ALA A 82 -9.36 31.51 23.62
CA ALA A 82 -10.16 32.69 23.27
C ALA A 82 -11.55 32.31 22.76
N ALA A 83 -11.64 31.30 21.88
CA ALA A 83 -12.92 30.78 21.37
C ALA A 83 -13.79 30.19 22.48
N GLN A 84 -13.21 29.43 23.42
CA GLN A 84 -13.95 28.92 24.59
C GLN A 84 -14.49 30.02 25.50
N MET A 85 -13.81 31.17 25.54
CA MET A 85 -14.24 32.36 26.29
C MET A 85 -15.19 33.26 25.50
N GLY A 86 -15.66 32.86 24.31
CA GLY A 86 -16.56 33.62 23.46
C GLY A 86 -15.92 34.82 22.76
N SER A 87 -14.61 34.82 22.59
CA SER A 87 -13.88 35.87 21.88
C SER A 87 -13.68 35.53 20.41
N ASP A 88 -14.04 36.43 19.51
CA ASP A 88 -13.82 36.31 18.07
C ASP A 88 -12.38 36.70 17.63
N LYS A 89 -11.52 37.05 18.59
CA LYS A 89 -10.16 37.48 18.30
C LYS A 89 -9.29 36.26 18.07
N VAL A 90 -8.98 35.94 16.79
CA VAL A 90 -8.08 34.89 16.38
C VAL A 90 -6.75 35.49 15.93
N LYS A 91 -5.65 35.04 16.52
CA LYS A 91 -4.29 35.38 16.08
C LYS A 91 -3.95 34.53 14.88
N ALA A 92 -3.35 35.13 13.84
CA ALA A 92 -2.80 34.38 12.72
C ALA A 92 -1.61 33.52 13.19
N TYR A 93 -1.53 32.29 12.70
CA TYR A 93 -0.38 31.41 12.90
C TYR A 93 0.01 30.73 11.57
N ASP A 94 1.25 30.36 11.44
CA ASP A 94 1.82 29.79 10.24
C ASP A 94 1.67 28.25 10.24
N THR A 95 0.55 27.77 9.72
CA THR A 95 0.24 26.33 9.66
C THR A 95 1.27 25.54 8.88
N LEU A 96 1.75 26.07 7.74
CA LEU A 96 2.76 25.39 6.93
C LEU A 96 4.14 25.43 7.60
N GLY A 97 4.51 26.56 8.20
CA GLY A 97 5.72 26.67 9.00
C GLY A 97 5.72 25.75 10.23
N LEU A 98 4.55 25.56 10.87
CA LEU A 98 4.37 24.55 11.92
C LEU A 98 4.64 23.14 11.39
N ALA A 99 4.01 22.76 10.28
CA ALA A 99 4.19 21.43 9.69
C ALA A 99 5.64 21.18 9.25
N ASP A 100 6.24 22.15 8.58
CA ASP A 100 7.64 22.06 8.14
C ASP A 100 8.59 22.02 9.35
N GLY A 101 8.30 22.76 10.41
CA GLY A 101 9.03 22.67 11.67
C GLY A 101 8.98 21.27 12.28
N ILE A 102 7.81 20.62 12.29
CA ILE A 102 7.68 19.24 12.77
C ILE A 102 8.45 18.26 11.89
N CYS A 103 8.33 18.36 10.56
CA CYS A 103 9.07 17.51 9.63
C CYS A 103 10.59 17.66 9.83
N ASN A 104 11.06 18.89 9.92
CA ASN A 104 12.47 19.20 10.16
C ASN A 104 12.95 18.66 11.51
N ALA A 105 12.13 18.79 12.58
CA ALA A 105 12.46 18.25 13.88
C ALA A 105 12.58 16.72 13.86
N ILE A 106 11.67 16.00 13.16
CA ILE A 106 11.71 14.54 12.99
C ILE A 106 13.00 14.13 12.27
N GLU A 107 13.27 14.72 11.10
CA GLU A 107 14.44 14.39 10.28
C GLU A 107 15.75 14.61 11.06
N ASN A 108 15.90 15.80 11.65
CA ASN A 108 17.13 16.12 12.37
C ASN A 108 17.29 15.37 13.69
N ALA A 109 16.19 14.96 14.35
CA ALA A 109 16.26 14.10 15.53
C ALA A 109 16.78 12.70 15.20
N ILE A 110 16.32 12.12 14.08
CA ILE A 110 16.80 10.83 13.58
C ILE A 110 18.28 10.93 13.17
N GLU A 111 18.68 11.98 12.46
CA GLU A 111 20.08 12.20 12.10
C GLU A 111 20.97 12.46 13.32
N CYS A 112 20.48 13.23 14.30
CA CYS A 112 21.17 13.42 15.58
C CYS A 112 21.44 12.08 16.27
N ASP A 113 20.43 11.21 16.38
CA ASP A 113 20.57 9.92 17.04
C ASP A 113 21.61 9.03 16.34
N LYS A 114 21.63 9.00 15.01
CA LYS A 114 22.65 8.24 14.27
C LYS A 114 24.07 8.57 14.71
N TYR A 115 24.38 9.84 14.92
CA TYR A 115 25.70 10.26 15.38
C TYR A 115 25.87 10.14 16.89
N ASP A 116 24.81 10.36 17.68
CA ASP A 116 24.83 10.28 19.15
C ASP A 116 25.09 8.85 19.65
N GLN A 117 24.68 7.83 18.84
CA GLN A 117 24.95 6.42 19.12
C GLN A 117 26.35 5.95 18.68
N LEU A 118 27.15 6.81 18.06
CA LEU A 118 28.49 6.46 17.60
C LEU A 118 29.56 6.88 18.65
N PRO A 119 30.73 6.20 18.67
CA PRO A 119 31.83 6.59 19.54
C PRO A 119 32.31 8.04 19.32
N ASP A 120 32.55 8.75 20.40
CA ASP A 120 33.26 10.04 20.40
C ASP A 120 34.76 9.88 20.02
N ALA A 121 35.50 10.98 19.96
CA ALA A 121 36.95 10.98 19.68
C ALA A 121 37.76 10.13 20.68
N LYS A 122 37.22 9.78 21.85
CA LYS A 122 37.83 8.92 22.88
C LYS A 122 37.36 7.48 22.84
N GLY A 123 36.58 7.11 21.79
CA GLY A 123 36.00 5.77 21.61
C GLY A 123 34.85 5.45 22.57
N LYS A 124 34.23 6.44 23.21
CA LYS A 124 33.12 6.25 24.15
C LYS A 124 31.79 6.58 23.51
N VAL A 125 30.81 5.67 23.66
CA VAL A 125 29.41 5.89 23.28
C VAL A 125 28.65 6.45 24.48
N LYS A 126 28.14 7.66 24.38
CA LYS A 126 27.37 8.34 25.42
C LYS A 126 26.27 9.18 24.83
N PRO A 127 25.14 8.56 24.45
CA PRO A 127 24.00 9.28 23.92
C PRO A 127 23.50 10.34 24.87
N LYS A 128 23.24 11.56 24.38
CA LYS A 128 22.83 12.71 25.18
C LYS A 128 21.47 13.28 24.78
N PHE A 129 21.07 13.06 23.52
CA PHE A 129 19.95 13.78 22.92
C PHE A 129 18.78 12.88 22.61
N ALA A 130 18.98 11.55 22.44
CA ALA A 130 18.02 10.59 21.95
C ALA A 130 16.68 10.64 22.70
N GLU A 131 16.69 10.42 24.02
CA GLU A 131 15.47 10.34 24.84
C GLU A 131 14.65 11.64 24.80
N LYS A 132 15.33 12.78 25.02
CA LYS A 132 14.67 14.10 25.01
C LYS A 132 14.08 14.43 23.62
N ASN A 133 14.85 14.16 22.56
CA ASN A 133 14.39 14.45 21.20
C ASN A 133 13.24 13.52 20.79
N ALA A 134 13.33 12.24 21.09
CA ALA A 134 12.26 11.29 20.80
C ALA A 134 10.94 11.72 21.47
N ALA A 135 10.96 12.04 22.77
CA ALA A 135 9.76 12.43 23.49
C ALA A 135 9.13 13.72 22.95
N ARG A 136 9.93 14.80 22.79
CA ARG A 136 9.38 16.10 22.38
C ARG A 136 8.90 16.15 20.93
N VAL A 137 9.59 15.44 20.04
CA VAL A 137 9.22 15.39 18.63
C VAL A 137 7.99 14.48 18.43
N TRP A 138 7.93 13.34 19.14
CA TRP A 138 6.76 12.47 19.13
C TRP A 138 5.50 13.17 19.56
N ALA A 139 5.56 14.00 20.61
CA ALA A 139 4.41 14.71 21.13
C ALA A 139 3.76 15.69 20.14
N VAL A 140 4.51 16.23 19.18
CA VAL A 140 3.99 17.20 18.19
C VAL A 140 3.68 16.57 16.84
N ARG A 141 4.18 15.36 16.56
CA ARG A 141 4.01 14.63 15.30
C ARG A 141 2.55 14.48 14.86
N PRO A 142 1.55 14.22 15.75
CA PRO A 142 0.14 14.06 15.36
C PRO A 142 -0.47 15.28 14.66
N ASN A 143 0.09 16.49 14.85
CA ASN A 143 -0.37 17.66 14.13
C ASN A 143 -0.27 17.52 12.60
N LEU A 144 0.67 16.72 12.11
CA LEU A 144 0.84 16.44 10.69
C LEU A 144 -0.39 15.78 10.06
N VAL A 145 -1.18 15.03 10.83
CA VAL A 145 -2.41 14.39 10.34
C VAL A 145 -3.44 15.44 9.95
N ASN A 146 -3.74 16.39 10.84
CA ASN A 146 -4.72 17.46 10.59
C ASN A 146 -4.24 18.41 9.48
N ILE A 147 -2.95 18.72 9.45
CA ILE A 147 -2.37 19.60 8.43
C ILE A 147 -2.42 18.92 7.07
N GLY A 148 -2.05 17.65 6.97
CA GLY A 148 -2.17 16.86 5.74
C GLY A 148 -3.61 16.76 5.24
N GLN A 149 -4.59 16.61 6.15
CA GLN A 149 -6.02 16.66 5.80
C GLN A 149 -6.43 18.03 5.22
N SER A 150 -5.94 19.12 5.80
CA SER A 150 -6.17 20.46 5.25
C SER A 150 -5.57 20.63 3.85
N GLU A 151 -4.38 20.09 3.62
CA GLU A 151 -3.75 20.12 2.29
C GLU A 151 -4.53 19.25 1.27
N ALA A 152 -5.08 18.11 1.68
CA ALA A 152 -5.96 17.29 0.85
C ALA A 152 -7.22 18.07 0.42
N GLN A 153 -7.84 18.80 1.33
CA GLN A 153 -9.02 19.64 1.03
C GLN A 153 -8.69 20.78 0.04
N LYS A 154 -7.43 21.23 0.01
CA LYS A 154 -6.96 22.25 -0.95
C LYS A 154 -6.50 21.66 -2.28
N GLY A 155 -6.46 20.33 -2.43
CA GLY A 155 -5.92 19.65 -3.60
C GLY A 155 -4.39 19.75 -3.72
N ASN A 156 -3.68 19.96 -2.61
CA ASN A 156 -2.21 20.00 -2.59
C ASN A 156 -1.63 18.61 -2.30
N ASP A 157 -1.61 17.75 -3.31
CA ASP A 157 -1.16 16.35 -3.20
C ASP A 157 0.29 16.23 -2.68
N VAL A 158 1.17 17.15 -3.09
CA VAL A 158 2.57 17.19 -2.64
C VAL A 158 2.64 17.47 -1.14
N GLY A 159 1.84 18.42 -0.65
CA GLY A 159 1.74 18.72 0.78
C GLY A 159 1.19 17.54 1.58
N VAL A 160 0.13 16.90 1.06
CA VAL A 160 -0.44 15.69 1.69
C VAL A 160 0.61 14.59 1.83
N LEU A 161 1.28 14.24 0.74
CA LEU A 161 2.30 13.19 0.75
C LEU A 161 3.47 13.54 1.67
N LYS A 162 3.88 14.81 1.70
CA LYS A 162 4.92 15.27 2.63
C LYS A 162 4.51 15.05 4.08
N TYR A 163 3.35 15.54 4.49
CA TYR A 163 2.97 15.57 5.92
C TYR A 163 2.47 14.21 6.41
N TRP A 164 1.56 13.55 5.70
CA TRP A 164 1.11 12.22 6.07
C TRP A 164 2.23 11.18 5.92
N GLY A 165 3.03 11.30 4.84
CA GLY A 165 4.18 10.42 4.66
C GLY A 165 5.20 10.55 5.80
N THR A 166 5.57 11.78 6.19
CA THR A 166 6.47 12.01 7.33
C THR A 166 5.87 11.48 8.65
N PHE A 167 4.55 11.63 8.85
CA PHE A 167 3.88 11.06 10.00
C PHE A 167 4.04 9.52 10.05
N VAL A 168 3.79 8.82 8.95
CA VAL A 168 3.92 7.36 8.88
C VAL A 168 5.37 6.93 8.98
N ASP A 169 6.27 7.58 8.23
CA ASP A 169 7.71 7.25 8.24
C ASP A 169 8.32 7.38 9.63
N ALA A 170 7.93 8.41 10.39
CA ALA A 170 8.37 8.59 11.78
C ALA A 170 7.83 7.47 12.70
N GLY A 171 6.57 7.03 12.50
CA GLY A 171 5.98 5.93 13.26
C GLY A 171 6.72 4.61 13.08
N GLU A 172 7.31 4.39 11.92
CA GLU A 172 8.08 3.18 11.59
C GLU A 172 9.59 3.32 11.86
N ALA A 173 10.04 4.52 12.25
CA ALA A 173 11.46 4.74 12.49
C ALA A 173 11.91 4.12 13.84
N PRO A 174 13.01 3.33 13.86
CA PRO A 174 13.52 2.72 15.09
C PRO A 174 13.77 3.71 16.22
N PHE A 175 14.10 4.96 15.89
CA PHE A 175 14.32 6.05 16.85
C PHE A 175 13.10 6.31 17.74
N PHE A 176 11.88 6.12 17.21
CA PHE A 176 10.64 6.33 17.94
C PHE A 176 10.00 5.04 18.48
N ALA A 177 10.65 3.88 18.32
CA ALA A 177 10.06 2.57 18.69
C ALA A 177 9.65 2.46 20.17
N ALA A 178 10.32 3.21 21.07
CA ALA A 178 10.01 3.20 22.49
C ALA A 178 8.86 4.16 22.89
N GLN A 179 8.31 4.94 21.94
CA GLN A 179 7.21 5.86 22.21
C GLN A 179 5.86 5.14 22.30
N ASP A 180 4.84 5.79 22.86
CA ASP A 180 3.51 5.20 22.94
C ASP A 180 2.77 5.30 21.59
N HIS A 181 2.67 4.16 20.91
CA HIS A 181 1.95 4.01 19.64
C HIS A 181 0.45 3.72 19.83
N ASN A 182 0.00 3.42 21.07
CA ASN A 182 -1.41 3.09 21.30
C ASN A 182 -2.35 4.26 21.05
N ALA A 183 -1.88 5.49 21.29
CA ALA A 183 -2.68 6.70 21.06
C ALA A 183 -3.08 6.90 19.58
N GLU A 184 -2.40 6.21 18.65
CA GLU A 184 -2.56 6.39 17.21
C GLU A 184 -3.24 5.20 16.50
N LYS A 185 -3.44 4.09 17.23
CA LYS A 185 -3.94 2.83 16.66
C LYS A 185 -5.25 2.96 15.90
N ASP A 186 -6.11 3.90 16.29
CA ASP A 186 -7.44 4.07 15.71
C ASP A 186 -7.44 4.87 14.38
N TYR A 187 -6.32 5.49 14.01
CA TYR A 187 -6.24 6.31 12.80
C TYR A 187 -4.97 6.14 11.97
N VAL A 188 -3.89 5.55 12.53
CA VAL A 188 -2.61 5.41 11.81
C VAL A 188 -2.76 4.58 10.53
N GLY A 189 -3.58 3.52 10.55
CA GLY A 189 -3.86 2.68 9.39
C GLY A 189 -4.53 3.46 8.26
N GLN A 190 -5.52 4.29 8.60
CA GLN A 190 -6.20 5.14 7.63
C GLN A 190 -5.26 6.19 7.03
N VAL A 191 -4.45 6.87 7.87
CA VAL A 191 -3.48 7.85 7.38
C VAL A 191 -2.45 7.18 6.46
N ALA A 192 -1.96 5.99 6.84
CA ALA A 192 -1.03 5.23 6.03
C ALA A 192 -1.65 4.79 4.68
N PHE A 193 -2.91 4.37 4.68
CA PHE A 193 -3.62 4.01 3.46
C PHE A 193 -3.69 5.19 2.47
N PHE A 194 -4.11 6.35 2.94
CA PHE A 194 -4.17 7.54 2.09
C PHE A 194 -2.78 8.01 1.67
N ALA A 195 -1.79 8.04 2.58
CA ALA A 195 -0.40 8.35 2.22
C ALA A 195 0.12 7.41 1.12
N GLY A 196 -0.22 6.10 1.18
CA GLY A 196 0.09 5.12 0.14
C GLY A 196 -0.52 5.46 -1.21
N ARG A 197 -1.78 5.89 -1.23
CA ARG A 197 -2.45 6.34 -2.46
C ARG A 197 -1.77 7.57 -3.08
N TYR A 198 -1.43 8.59 -2.28
CA TYR A 198 -0.72 9.77 -2.76
C TYR A 198 0.70 9.46 -3.22
N ALA A 199 1.41 8.55 -2.54
CA ALA A 199 2.71 8.07 -2.99
C ALA A 199 2.61 7.34 -4.32
N TYR A 200 1.58 6.50 -4.51
CA TYR A 200 1.31 5.86 -5.79
C TYR A 200 1.05 6.89 -6.91
N GLN A 201 0.21 7.90 -6.66
CA GLN A 201 -0.06 8.97 -7.63
C GLN A 201 1.20 9.77 -8.00
N ALA A 202 2.12 9.95 -7.05
CA ALA A 202 3.43 10.56 -7.26
C ALA A 202 4.44 9.62 -7.96
N ASN A 203 4.04 8.37 -8.31
CA ASN A 203 4.90 7.32 -8.87
C ASN A 203 6.04 6.88 -7.92
N GLU A 204 5.86 7.04 -6.62
CA GLU A 204 6.78 6.58 -5.57
C GLU A 204 6.35 5.19 -5.08
N ILE A 205 6.43 4.16 -5.95
CA ILE A 205 5.84 2.84 -5.75
C ILE A 205 6.36 2.14 -4.49
N ASP A 206 7.66 2.19 -4.24
CA ASP A 206 8.27 1.56 -3.05
C ASP A 206 7.74 2.19 -1.76
N ARG A 207 7.58 3.51 -1.77
CA ARG A 207 7.03 4.26 -0.64
C ARG A 207 5.54 3.97 -0.45
N ALA A 208 4.78 3.87 -1.54
CA ALA A 208 3.39 3.46 -1.51
C ALA A 208 3.22 2.06 -0.88
N ASN A 209 4.03 1.09 -1.32
CA ASN A 209 4.02 -0.26 -0.77
C ASN A 209 4.34 -0.28 0.73
N LYS A 210 5.34 0.48 1.18
CA LYS A 210 5.66 0.62 2.61
C LYS A 210 4.45 1.13 3.40
N TYR A 211 3.75 2.13 2.89
CA TYR A 211 2.59 2.69 3.58
C TYR A 211 1.39 1.73 3.59
N PHE A 212 1.16 0.96 2.53
CA PHE A 212 0.14 -0.08 2.52
C PHE A 212 0.45 -1.20 3.52
N GLU A 213 1.74 -1.54 3.75
CA GLU A 213 2.11 -2.50 4.81
C GLU A 213 1.71 -2.00 6.21
N VAL A 214 1.83 -0.70 6.48
CA VAL A 214 1.35 -0.10 7.73
C VAL A 214 -0.18 -0.14 7.78
N ALA A 215 -0.84 0.25 6.68
CA ALA A 215 -2.30 0.29 6.60
C ALA A 215 -2.95 -1.10 6.81
N LYS A 216 -2.32 -2.18 6.33
CA LYS A 216 -2.81 -3.56 6.51
C LYS A 216 -2.90 -4.02 7.98
N ARG A 217 -2.24 -3.33 8.91
CA ARG A 217 -2.33 -3.62 10.35
C ARG A 217 -3.67 -3.19 10.94
N ASP A 218 -4.38 -2.28 10.27
CA ASP A 218 -5.73 -1.85 10.63
C ASP A 218 -6.76 -2.77 9.96
N PRO A 219 -7.58 -3.51 10.73
CA PRO A 219 -8.59 -4.40 10.17
C PRO A 219 -9.58 -3.72 9.22
N GLN A 220 -9.88 -2.41 9.43
CA GLN A 220 -10.79 -1.65 8.58
C GLN A 220 -10.16 -1.26 7.24
N GLN A 221 -8.84 -1.10 7.19
CA GLN A 221 -8.11 -0.70 5.98
C GLN A 221 -7.48 -1.90 5.26
N LYS A 222 -7.39 -3.06 5.92
CA LYS A 222 -6.61 -4.20 5.43
C LYS A 222 -6.97 -4.62 4.01
N ALA A 223 -8.25 -4.80 3.72
CA ALA A 223 -8.71 -5.27 2.41
C ALA A 223 -8.36 -4.27 1.30
N ASP A 224 -8.65 -2.99 1.53
CA ASP A 224 -8.35 -1.93 0.56
C ASP A 224 -6.85 -1.73 0.39
N ALA A 225 -6.08 -1.81 1.47
CA ALA A 225 -4.62 -1.69 1.41
C ALA A 225 -3.98 -2.82 0.59
N VAL A 226 -4.44 -4.08 0.74
CA VAL A 226 -4.00 -5.20 -0.11
C VAL A 226 -4.34 -4.94 -1.57
N ASN A 227 -5.59 -4.56 -1.87
CA ASN A 227 -6.03 -4.29 -3.23
C ASN A 227 -5.18 -3.20 -3.91
N PHE A 228 -4.98 -2.05 -3.23
CA PHE A 228 -4.19 -0.96 -3.77
C PHE A 228 -2.70 -1.31 -3.89
N GLN A 229 -2.16 -2.07 -2.94
CA GLN A 229 -0.79 -2.55 -3.01
C GLN A 229 -0.57 -3.43 -4.24
N LEU A 230 -1.43 -4.42 -4.47
CA LEU A 230 -1.36 -5.27 -5.65
C LEU A 230 -1.53 -4.48 -6.95
N TYR A 231 -2.43 -3.51 -6.96
CA TYR A 231 -2.61 -2.62 -8.10
C TYR A 231 -1.36 -1.78 -8.38
N ALA A 232 -0.77 -1.17 -7.34
CA ALA A 232 0.44 -0.36 -7.45
C ALA A 232 1.64 -1.19 -7.96
N MET A 233 1.82 -2.38 -7.42
CA MET A 233 2.88 -3.30 -7.84
C MET A 233 2.70 -3.73 -9.30
N ARG A 234 1.47 -4.09 -9.70
CA ARG A 234 1.14 -4.53 -11.05
C ARG A 234 1.31 -3.40 -12.09
N SER A 235 0.97 -2.17 -11.75
CA SER A 235 1.05 -1.03 -12.67
C SER A 235 2.48 -0.71 -13.13
N ASN A 236 3.49 -1.17 -12.41
CA ASN A 236 4.90 -0.93 -12.70
C ASN A 236 5.60 -2.08 -13.46
N LEU A 237 4.87 -3.13 -13.85
CA LEU A 237 5.43 -4.26 -14.59
C LEU A 237 5.71 -3.85 -16.05
N LYS A 238 6.97 -3.86 -16.44
CA LYS A 238 7.42 -3.48 -17.80
C LYS A 238 8.15 -4.61 -18.50
N THR A 239 8.78 -5.49 -17.75
CA THR A 239 9.61 -6.59 -18.26
C THR A 239 9.11 -7.94 -17.75
N ARG A 240 9.67 -9.01 -18.30
CA ARG A 240 9.43 -10.36 -17.79
C ARG A 240 10.04 -10.54 -16.40
N GLU A 241 11.19 -9.93 -16.15
CA GLU A 241 11.86 -9.92 -14.86
C GLU A 241 11.00 -9.28 -13.80
N ASP A 242 10.37 -8.13 -14.10
CA ASP A 242 9.42 -7.46 -13.19
C ASP A 242 8.24 -8.39 -12.86
N SER A 243 7.68 -9.05 -13.89
CA SER A 243 6.58 -10.00 -13.71
C SER A 243 6.96 -11.20 -12.83
N LEU A 244 8.18 -11.75 -12.99
CA LEU A 244 8.68 -12.82 -12.13
C LEU A 244 8.93 -12.35 -10.69
N ALA A 245 9.48 -11.15 -10.51
CA ALA A 245 9.67 -10.56 -9.20
C ALA A 245 8.31 -10.36 -8.50
N TYR A 246 7.32 -9.85 -9.21
CA TYR A 246 5.96 -9.66 -8.69
C TYR A 246 5.30 -11.00 -8.31
N VAL A 247 5.42 -12.03 -9.16
CA VAL A 247 4.95 -13.39 -8.82
C VAL A 247 5.58 -13.90 -7.52
N ASN A 248 6.89 -13.68 -7.32
CA ASN A 248 7.55 -14.09 -6.08
C ASN A 248 7.04 -13.32 -4.86
N GLN A 249 6.73 -12.02 -5.00
CA GLN A 249 6.10 -11.24 -3.93
C GLN A 249 4.69 -11.74 -3.62
N LEU A 250 3.87 -12.00 -4.66
CA LEU A 250 2.54 -12.58 -4.48
C LEU A 250 2.58 -13.95 -3.80
N LYS A 251 3.56 -14.80 -4.14
CA LYS A 251 3.75 -16.09 -3.44
C LYS A 251 4.03 -15.89 -1.96
N ALA A 252 4.94 -14.98 -1.61
CA ALA A 252 5.26 -14.69 -0.22
C ALA A 252 4.04 -14.14 0.54
N MET A 253 3.24 -13.28 -0.08
CA MET A 253 1.98 -12.80 0.49
C MET A 253 0.95 -13.93 0.65
N TYR A 254 0.82 -14.81 -0.34
CA TYR A 254 -0.08 -15.96 -0.30
C TYR A 254 0.31 -16.97 0.80
N GLU A 255 1.60 -17.19 1.04
CA GLU A 255 2.06 -18.04 2.14
C GLU A 255 1.67 -17.48 3.51
N GLN A 256 1.64 -16.16 3.66
CA GLN A 256 1.23 -15.49 4.90
C GLN A 256 -0.29 -15.44 5.07
N GLU A 257 -1.02 -15.24 3.99
CA GLU A 257 -2.48 -15.07 3.98
C GLU A 257 -3.13 -15.97 2.90
N PRO A 258 -3.10 -17.29 3.05
CA PRO A 258 -3.58 -18.21 2.01
C PRO A 258 -5.10 -18.12 1.77
N GLU A 259 -5.88 -17.64 2.74
CA GLU A 259 -7.34 -17.44 2.61
C GLU A 259 -7.70 -16.09 1.95
N ASN A 260 -6.72 -15.27 1.60
CA ASN A 260 -6.98 -13.99 0.96
C ASN A 260 -7.25 -14.17 -0.54
N ASP A 261 -8.52 -14.12 -0.90
CA ASP A 261 -9.00 -14.32 -2.28
C ASP A 261 -8.35 -13.37 -3.28
N VAL A 262 -8.04 -12.14 -2.88
CA VAL A 262 -7.43 -11.14 -3.77
C VAL A 262 -6.01 -11.51 -4.14
N ILE A 263 -5.25 -12.05 -3.19
CA ILE A 263 -3.87 -12.52 -3.44
C ILE A 263 -3.90 -13.78 -4.31
N LEU A 264 -4.80 -14.71 -4.01
CA LEU A 264 -4.98 -15.93 -4.81
C LEU A 264 -5.33 -15.59 -6.26
N ASP A 265 -6.31 -14.70 -6.46
CA ASP A 265 -6.75 -14.28 -7.79
C ASP A 265 -5.65 -13.52 -8.54
N GLY A 266 -4.95 -12.63 -7.86
CA GLY A 266 -3.80 -11.92 -8.41
C GLY A 266 -2.69 -12.87 -8.89
N LEU A 267 -2.35 -13.87 -8.11
CA LEU A 267 -1.34 -14.87 -8.46
C LEU A 267 -1.81 -15.75 -9.63
N ASN A 268 -3.10 -16.17 -9.62
CA ASN A 268 -3.72 -16.90 -10.71
C ASN A 268 -3.69 -16.10 -12.03
N ALA A 269 -4.08 -14.83 -11.99
CA ALA A 269 -4.07 -13.94 -13.16
C ALA A 269 -2.65 -13.70 -13.71
N MET A 270 -1.63 -13.66 -12.85
CA MET A 270 -0.24 -13.56 -13.31
C MET A 270 0.19 -14.82 -14.06
N TYR A 271 -0.12 -16.01 -13.55
CA TYR A 271 0.20 -17.26 -14.27
C TYR A 271 -0.54 -17.38 -15.59
N GLU A 272 -1.82 -16.96 -15.64
CA GLU A 272 -2.60 -16.90 -16.88
C GLU A 272 -1.95 -15.96 -17.91
N GLY A 273 -1.63 -14.72 -17.50
CA GLY A 273 -0.96 -13.75 -18.36
C GLY A 273 0.40 -14.19 -18.87
N MET A 274 1.15 -14.92 -18.05
CA MET A 274 2.43 -15.54 -18.42
C MET A 274 2.28 -16.83 -19.24
N LYS A 275 1.05 -17.33 -19.42
CA LYS A 275 0.71 -18.61 -20.05
C LYS A 275 1.36 -19.83 -19.35
N ASP A 276 1.62 -19.71 -18.05
CA ASP A 276 2.14 -20.80 -17.21
C ASP A 276 0.99 -21.62 -16.63
N LYS A 277 0.36 -22.40 -17.49
CA LYS A 277 -0.78 -23.24 -17.14
C LYS A 277 -0.43 -24.29 -16.08
N ALA A 278 0.81 -24.77 -16.05
CA ALA A 278 1.24 -25.74 -15.05
C ALA A 278 1.26 -25.14 -13.65
N ALA A 279 1.83 -23.93 -13.51
CA ALA A 279 1.85 -23.20 -12.23
C ALA A 279 0.43 -22.78 -11.81
N GLN A 280 -0.42 -22.34 -12.75
CA GLN A 280 -1.82 -21.99 -12.50
C GLN A 280 -2.59 -23.20 -11.96
N THR A 281 -2.49 -24.35 -12.61
CA THR A 281 -3.15 -25.59 -12.18
C THR A 281 -2.68 -26.01 -10.78
N ALA A 282 -1.37 -26.02 -10.56
CA ALA A 282 -0.79 -26.41 -9.28
C ALA A 282 -1.23 -25.46 -8.13
N LEU A 283 -1.29 -24.15 -8.38
CA LEU A 283 -1.78 -23.18 -7.42
C LEU A 283 -3.21 -23.51 -6.97
N LEU A 284 -4.12 -23.65 -7.95
CA LEU A 284 -5.55 -23.86 -7.65
C LEU A 284 -5.80 -25.24 -7.03
N ASP A 285 -5.10 -26.30 -7.47
CA ASP A 285 -5.23 -27.64 -6.89
C ASP A 285 -4.74 -27.69 -5.43
N ASN A 286 -3.57 -27.11 -5.17
CA ASN A 286 -3.01 -27.03 -3.83
C ASN A 286 -3.88 -26.17 -2.89
N HIS A 287 -4.47 -25.10 -3.42
CA HIS A 287 -5.38 -24.28 -2.65
C HIS A 287 -6.67 -25.06 -2.30
N LEU A 288 -7.32 -25.70 -3.28
CA LEU A 288 -8.54 -26.50 -3.06
C LEU A 288 -8.32 -27.72 -2.17
N ALA A 289 -7.09 -28.28 -2.14
CA ALA A 289 -6.76 -29.32 -1.19
C ALA A 289 -6.82 -28.86 0.29
N LYS A 290 -6.55 -27.56 0.55
CA LYS A 290 -6.61 -26.95 1.88
C LYS A 290 -7.99 -26.32 2.15
N PHE A 291 -8.56 -25.68 1.12
CA PHE A 291 -9.80 -24.91 1.18
C PHE A 291 -10.80 -25.41 0.13
N PRO A 292 -11.46 -26.57 0.33
CA PRO A 292 -12.27 -27.23 -0.71
C PRO A 292 -13.43 -26.41 -1.24
N ASN A 293 -13.92 -25.46 -0.44
CA ASN A 293 -15.07 -24.61 -0.76
C ASN A 293 -14.64 -23.16 -1.14
N SER A 294 -13.35 -22.92 -1.45
CA SER A 294 -12.90 -21.60 -1.91
C SER A 294 -13.59 -21.24 -3.21
N PHE A 295 -14.49 -20.26 -3.13
CA PHE A 295 -15.21 -19.74 -4.29
C PHE A 295 -14.25 -19.30 -5.40
N THR A 296 -13.25 -18.51 -5.05
CA THR A 296 -12.26 -17.95 -5.97
C THR A 296 -11.50 -19.06 -6.70
N ALA A 297 -11.04 -20.08 -6.00
CA ALA A 297 -10.34 -21.19 -6.64
C ALA A 297 -11.25 -22.06 -7.53
N LEU A 298 -12.48 -22.33 -7.08
CA LEU A 298 -13.47 -23.07 -7.86
C LEU A 298 -13.87 -22.34 -9.14
N ALA A 299 -14.12 -21.02 -9.03
CA ALA A 299 -14.46 -20.18 -10.17
C ALA A 299 -13.32 -20.11 -11.17
N ASN A 300 -12.08 -19.88 -10.71
CA ASN A 300 -10.89 -19.82 -11.57
C ASN A 300 -10.62 -21.17 -12.27
N LYS A 301 -10.81 -22.31 -11.62
CA LYS A 301 -10.73 -23.62 -12.31
C LYS A 301 -11.80 -23.78 -13.39
N GLY A 302 -12.99 -23.32 -13.10
CA GLY A 302 -14.08 -23.34 -14.07
C GLY A 302 -13.78 -22.46 -15.28
N LEU A 303 -13.32 -21.22 -15.07
CA LEU A 303 -12.93 -20.30 -16.15
C LEU A 303 -11.73 -20.82 -16.96
N MET A 304 -10.74 -21.41 -16.28
CA MET A 304 -9.61 -22.06 -16.95
C MET A 304 -10.08 -23.18 -17.90
N ALA A 305 -11.03 -24.00 -17.46
CA ALA A 305 -11.61 -25.06 -18.31
C ALA A 305 -12.43 -24.47 -19.46
N VAL A 306 -13.15 -23.38 -19.27
CA VAL A 306 -13.85 -22.64 -20.33
C VAL A 306 -12.85 -22.12 -21.39
N ASN A 307 -11.76 -21.51 -20.96
CA ASN A 307 -10.69 -21.03 -21.85
C ASN A 307 -10.02 -22.16 -22.64
N ASP A 308 -10.00 -23.36 -22.07
CA ASP A 308 -9.52 -24.59 -22.75
C ASP A 308 -10.57 -25.24 -23.67
N ASN A 309 -11.76 -24.65 -23.83
CA ASN A 309 -12.92 -25.22 -24.52
C ASN A 309 -13.38 -26.58 -23.94
N ASN A 310 -13.15 -26.83 -22.66
CA ASN A 310 -13.59 -28.02 -21.96
C ASN A 310 -14.86 -27.73 -21.15
N ALA A 311 -16.00 -27.80 -21.83
CA ALA A 311 -17.30 -27.49 -21.24
C ALA A 311 -17.68 -28.43 -20.08
N GLU A 312 -17.22 -29.70 -20.11
CA GLU A 312 -17.53 -30.68 -19.07
C GLU A 312 -16.84 -30.32 -17.74
N GLU A 313 -15.51 -30.12 -17.76
CA GLU A 313 -14.79 -29.67 -16.58
C GLU A 313 -15.21 -28.25 -16.15
N GLY A 314 -15.51 -27.36 -17.11
CA GLY A 314 -16.05 -26.04 -16.82
C GLY A 314 -17.37 -26.11 -16.03
N ALA A 315 -18.35 -26.87 -16.50
CA ALA A 315 -19.62 -27.05 -15.82
C ALA A 315 -19.44 -27.68 -14.43
N LYS A 316 -18.55 -28.66 -14.28
CA LYS A 316 -18.25 -29.30 -13.00
C LYS A 316 -17.72 -28.31 -11.94
N TRP A 317 -16.75 -27.48 -12.30
CA TRP A 317 -16.15 -26.55 -11.36
C TRP A 317 -17.05 -25.33 -11.10
N LEU A 318 -17.72 -24.81 -12.15
CA LEU A 318 -18.64 -23.67 -12.01
C LEU A 318 -19.89 -24.02 -11.18
N ARG A 319 -20.36 -25.28 -11.26
CA ARG A 319 -21.45 -25.76 -10.39
C ARG A 319 -21.02 -25.70 -8.91
N LYS A 320 -19.84 -26.20 -8.57
CA LYS A 320 -19.30 -26.08 -7.21
C LYS A 320 -19.10 -24.62 -6.78
N ALA A 321 -18.65 -23.76 -7.70
CA ALA A 321 -18.52 -22.33 -7.41
C ALA A 321 -19.88 -21.67 -7.14
N SER A 322 -20.93 -22.03 -7.92
CA SER A 322 -22.29 -21.52 -7.69
C SER A 322 -22.92 -22.02 -6.39
N GLU A 323 -22.52 -23.20 -5.92
CA GLU A 323 -22.91 -23.72 -4.59
C GLU A 323 -22.20 -22.97 -3.46
N ALA A 324 -20.90 -22.66 -3.63
CA ALA A 324 -20.11 -21.92 -2.64
C ALA A 324 -20.53 -20.44 -2.53
N LYS A 325 -20.94 -19.82 -3.64
CA LYS A 325 -21.42 -18.43 -3.71
C LYS A 325 -22.59 -18.29 -4.68
N PRO A 326 -23.84 -18.54 -4.20
CA PRO A 326 -25.05 -18.57 -5.04
C PRO A 326 -25.48 -17.22 -5.63
N ASP A 327 -24.96 -16.12 -5.13
CA ASP A 327 -25.29 -14.74 -5.51
C ASP A 327 -24.37 -14.14 -6.59
N ASN A 328 -23.58 -14.97 -7.26
CA ASN A 328 -22.67 -14.51 -8.30
C ASN A 328 -23.19 -14.73 -9.72
N ALA A 329 -23.73 -13.68 -10.37
CA ALA A 329 -24.31 -13.73 -11.71
C ALA A 329 -23.32 -14.21 -12.78
N VAL A 330 -22.03 -13.87 -12.66
CA VAL A 330 -20.98 -14.25 -13.61
C VAL A 330 -20.81 -15.77 -13.65
N VAL A 331 -20.71 -16.41 -12.48
CA VAL A 331 -20.55 -17.87 -12.38
C VAL A 331 -21.76 -18.59 -12.99
N TRP A 332 -22.99 -18.14 -12.69
CA TRP A 332 -24.19 -18.70 -13.29
C TRP A 332 -24.22 -18.54 -14.80
N THR A 333 -23.75 -17.41 -15.34
CA THR A 333 -23.66 -17.19 -16.79
C THR A 333 -22.70 -18.17 -17.46
N TYR A 334 -21.50 -18.36 -16.90
CA TYR A 334 -20.52 -19.30 -17.46
C TYR A 334 -20.95 -20.75 -17.28
N LEU A 335 -21.62 -21.11 -16.19
CA LEU A 335 -22.22 -22.42 -16.01
C LEU A 335 -23.26 -22.71 -17.08
N GLY A 336 -24.18 -21.77 -17.30
CA GLY A 336 -25.20 -21.88 -18.37
C GLY A 336 -24.59 -22.03 -19.76
N ALA A 337 -23.49 -21.30 -20.03
CA ALA A 337 -22.78 -21.41 -21.30
C ALA A 337 -22.16 -22.80 -21.48
N CYS A 338 -21.48 -23.33 -20.48
CA CYS A 338 -20.93 -24.70 -20.52
C CYS A 338 -22.03 -25.76 -20.76
N LEU A 339 -23.14 -25.66 -20.03
CA LEU A 339 -24.26 -26.58 -20.16
C LEU A 339 -24.91 -26.52 -21.54
N SER A 340 -25.01 -25.30 -22.14
CA SER A 340 -25.50 -25.12 -23.52
C SER A 340 -24.59 -25.80 -24.54
N VAL A 341 -23.26 -25.71 -24.37
CA VAL A 341 -22.29 -26.39 -25.23
C VAL A 341 -22.44 -27.93 -25.11
N LEU A 342 -22.59 -28.44 -23.89
CA LEU A 342 -22.82 -29.85 -23.66
C LEU A 342 -24.13 -30.32 -24.28
N ALA A 343 -25.21 -29.54 -24.16
CA ALA A 343 -26.50 -29.82 -24.79
C ALA A 343 -26.42 -29.92 -26.32
N ALA A 344 -25.72 -28.95 -26.94
CA ALA A 344 -25.52 -28.93 -28.40
C ALA A 344 -24.71 -30.12 -28.94
N ASN A 345 -23.84 -30.71 -28.11
CA ASN A 345 -22.98 -31.86 -28.43
C ASN A 345 -23.50 -33.19 -27.88
N ALA A 346 -24.69 -33.22 -27.28
CA ALA A 346 -25.23 -34.44 -26.67
C ALA A 346 -25.52 -35.52 -27.72
N ALA A 347 -25.26 -36.78 -27.35
CA ALA A 347 -25.43 -37.93 -28.23
C ALA A 347 -26.90 -38.25 -28.54
N ASP A 348 -27.82 -37.84 -27.66
CA ASP A 348 -29.25 -38.09 -27.78
C ASP A 348 -30.07 -36.87 -27.36
N ASN A 349 -31.31 -36.81 -27.86
CA ASN A 349 -32.19 -35.66 -27.64
C ASN A 349 -32.66 -35.55 -26.18
N ALA A 350 -32.80 -36.65 -25.44
CA ALA A 350 -33.21 -36.59 -24.02
C ALA A 350 -32.13 -35.96 -23.15
N THR A 351 -30.85 -36.32 -23.38
CA THR A 351 -29.70 -35.72 -22.75
C THR A 351 -29.56 -34.24 -23.11
N ALA A 352 -29.72 -33.91 -24.42
CA ALA A 352 -29.69 -32.51 -24.87
C ALA A 352 -30.75 -31.65 -24.17
N GLN A 353 -31.99 -32.13 -24.14
CA GLN A 353 -33.08 -31.41 -23.47
C GLN A 353 -32.84 -31.15 -22.00
N LYS A 354 -32.37 -32.17 -21.27
CA LYS A 354 -32.02 -32.04 -19.86
C LYS A 354 -30.94 -30.98 -19.62
N GLN A 355 -29.90 -31.00 -20.42
CA GLN A 355 -28.79 -30.03 -20.31
C GLN A 355 -29.21 -28.61 -20.68
N TYR A 356 -30.10 -28.44 -21.69
CA TYR A 356 -30.70 -27.14 -21.96
C TYR A 356 -31.60 -26.64 -20.84
N ASP A 357 -32.38 -27.51 -20.20
CA ASP A 357 -33.20 -27.12 -19.04
C ASP A 357 -32.31 -26.65 -17.87
N GLU A 358 -31.20 -27.32 -17.61
CA GLU A 358 -30.20 -26.89 -16.60
C GLU A 358 -29.50 -25.56 -17.02
N ALA A 359 -29.17 -25.38 -18.29
CA ALA A 359 -28.58 -24.16 -18.80
C ALA A 359 -29.53 -22.95 -18.65
N ILE A 360 -30.81 -23.15 -19.01
CA ILE A 360 -31.87 -22.14 -18.86
C ILE A 360 -32.00 -21.74 -17.38
N ALA A 361 -32.04 -22.71 -16.46
CA ALA A 361 -32.12 -22.43 -15.04
C ALA A 361 -30.92 -21.60 -14.52
N ALA A 362 -29.71 -21.88 -15.03
CA ALA A 362 -28.52 -21.13 -14.68
C ALA A 362 -28.57 -19.69 -15.22
N PHE A 363 -29.01 -19.48 -16.48
CA PHE A 363 -29.15 -18.15 -17.05
C PHE A 363 -30.31 -17.36 -16.42
N ASP A 364 -31.42 -18.01 -16.05
CA ASP A 364 -32.51 -17.37 -15.34
C ASP A 364 -32.06 -16.88 -13.97
N LYS A 365 -31.20 -17.65 -13.29
CA LYS A 365 -30.58 -17.22 -12.04
C LYS A 365 -29.61 -16.06 -12.25
N ALA A 366 -28.81 -16.07 -13.31
CA ALA A 366 -27.93 -14.95 -13.65
C ALA A 366 -28.75 -13.67 -13.91
N LYS A 367 -29.88 -13.77 -14.65
CA LYS A 367 -30.81 -12.67 -14.89
C LYS A 367 -31.45 -12.12 -13.62
N GLU A 368 -31.83 -13.00 -12.70
CA GLU A 368 -32.37 -12.60 -11.39
C GLU A 368 -31.36 -11.76 -10.58
N LEU A 369 -30.08 -12.17 -10.60
CA LEU A 369 -29.00 -11.54 -9.84
C LEU A 369 -28.47 -10.26 -10.48
N ASP A 370 -28.53 -10.17 -11.80
CA ASP A 370 -27.99 -9.03 -12.60
C ASP A 370 -28.95 -8.69 -13.75
N PRO A 371 -30.15 -8.13 -13.46
CA PRO A 371 -31.16 -7.88 -14.46
C PRO A 371 -30.75 -6.83 -15.50
N THR A 372 -29.83 -5.94 -15.19
CA THR A 372 -29.31 -4.89 -16.07
C THR A 372 -28.11 -5.32 -16.90
N ARG A 373 -27.55 -6.50 -16.66
CA ARG A 373 -26.38 -7.05 -17.34
C ARG A 373 -25.11 -6.22 -17.15
N GLU A 374 -24.97 -5.57 -15.99
CA GLU A 374 -23.78 -4.80 -15.65
C GLU A 374 -22.59 -5.69 -15.28
N LEU A 375 -22.86 -6.86 -14.70
CA LEU A 375 -21.85 -7.80 -14.22
C LEU A 375 -21.59 -8.94 -15.20
N ALA A 376 -22.64 -9.41 -15.91
CA ALA A 376 -22.57 -10.59 -16.76
C ALA A 376 -23.46 -10.49 -18.01
N ASN A 377 -22.90 -10.82 -19.16
CA ASN A 377 -23.63 -10.78 -20.44
C ASN A 377 -24.39 -12.09 -20.68
N TRP A 378 -25.42 -12.36 -19.89
CA TRP A 378 -26.22 -13.58 -19.97
C TRP A 378 -27.23 -13.55 -21.10
N GLY A 379 -27.65 -12.41 -21.63
CA GLY A 379 -28.83 -12.23 -22.49
C GLY A 379 -28.84 -13.09 -23.75
N TYR A 380 -27.79 -12.95 -24.59
CA TYR A 380 -27.70 -13.71 -25.83
C TYR A 380 -27.60 -15.23 -25.59
N ASN A 381 -26.77 -15.64 -24.68
CA ASN A 381 -26.58 -17.07 -24.38
C ASN A 381 -27.86 -17.71 -23.79
N ARG A 382 -28.61 -16.96 -22.99
CA ARG A 382 -29.92 -17.38 -22.48
C ARG A 382 -30.90 -17.60 -23.64
N TYR A 383 -31.00 -16.65 -24.58
CA TYR A 383 -31.82 -16.81 -25.78
C TYR A 383 -31.43 -18.08 -26.57
N GLN A 384 -30.15 -18.32 -26.81
CA GLN A 384 -29.67 -19.52 -27.50
C GLN A 384 -30.06 -20.82 -26.77
N ALA A 385 -30.03 -20.85 -25.42
CA ALA A 385 -30.46 -22.00 -24.65
C ALA A 385 -31.98 -22.27 -24.82
N TYR A 386 -32.82 -21.24 -24.77
CA TYR A 386 -34.26 -21.36 -25.05
C TYR A 386 -34.53 -21.80 -26.47
N TYR A 387 -33.82 -21.26 -27.44
CA TYR A 387 -33.91 -21.65 -28.84
C TYR A 387 -33.57 -23.14 -29.06
N GLY A 388 -32.44 -23.57 -28.50
CA GLY A 388 -32.01 -24.98 -28.58
C GLY A 388 -32.97 -25.93 -27.90
N ARG A 389 -33.65 -25.50 -26.82
CA ARG A 389 -34.61 -26.31 -26.06
C ARG A 389 -35.99 -26.40 -26.68
N TYR A 390 -36.55 -25.27 -27.17
CA TYR A 390 -37.96 -25.13 -27.54
C TYR A 390 -38.17 -24.76 -28.99
N GLY A 391 -37.14 -24.34 -29.73
CA GLY A 391 -37.25 -23.83 -31.09
C GLY A 391 -37.65 -22.36 -31.17
N ALA A 392 -37.62 -21.80 -32.38
CA ALA A 392 -37.79 -20.37 -32.64
C ALA A 392 -39.21 -19.85 -32.32
N ASP A 393 -40.23 -20.68 -32.54
CA ASP A 393 -41.63 -20.25 -32.45
C ASP A 393 -42.22 -20.31 -31.06
N ASP A 394 -41.52 -20.93 -30.12
CA ASP A 394 -42.00 -21.06 -28.74
C ASP A 394 -42.08 -19.68 -28.06
N PRO A 395 -43.17 -19.39 -27.33
CA PRO A 395 -43.34 -18.12 -26.60
C PRO A 395 -42.21 -17.80 -25.62
N LYS A 396 -41.63 -18.82 -24.99
CA LYS A 396 -40.50 -18.63 -24.06
C LYS A 396 -39.25 -18.17 -24.80
N THR A 397 -39.00 -18.70 -26.01
CA THR A 397 -37.87 -18.29 -26.85
C THR A 397 -38.03 -16.84 -27.30
N LYS A 398 -39.26 -16.45 -27.74
CA LYS A 398 -39.56 -15.07 -28.10
C LYS A 398 -39.41 -14.10 -26.93
N GLN A 399 -39.81 -14.52 -25.73
CA GLN A 399 -39.56 -13.71 -24.53
C GLN A 399 -38.07 -13.58 -24.21
N ALA A 400 -37.31 -14.68 -24.32
CA ALA A 400 -35.85 -14.63 -24.09
C ALA A 400 -35.14 -13.75 -25.14
N GLU A 401 -35.62 -13.71 -26.39
CA GLU A 401 -35.14 -12.79 -27.43
C GLU A 401 -35.43 -11.33 -27.09
N ALA A 402 -36.62 -11.04 -26.56
CA ALA A 402 -36.97 -9.69 -26.13
C ALA A 402 -36.11 -9.23 -24.96
N ASP A 403 -35.82 -10.12 -24.00
CA ASP A 403 -34.96 -9.86 -22.83
C ASP A 403 -33.47 -9.64 -23.21
N MET A 404 -33.07 -10.12 -24.40
CA MET A 404 -31.71 -9.95 -24.92
C MET A 404 -31.42 -8.51 -25.38
N LYS A 405 -32.43 -7.79 -25.83
CA LYS A 405 -32.34 -6.41 -26.33
C LYS A 405 -32.30 -5.41 -25.19
#